data_8488c48d85422395aa80164d664d866c
#
_entry.id   8488c48d85422395aa80164d664d866c
#
_cell.length_a   1.000
_cell.length_b   1.000
_cell.length_c   1.000
_cell.angle_alpha   90.00
_cell.angle_beta   90.00
_cell.angle_gamma   90.00
#
_symmetry.space_group_name_H-M   'P 1'
#
loop_
_entity.id
_entity.type
_entity.pdbx_description
1 polymer ?
#
loop_
_entity_poly.entity_id
_entity_poly.type
_entity_poly.pdbx_seq_one_letter_code
_entity_poly.pdbx_strand_id
1 'polypeptide(L)'
;MPVHPLTARVLGPAVVCIVVSMVAWAPGISDEGLLIVSAQAQRAQKSPADQLRSQVETLINRLRGRDMPEGIVKSNGRIEATQVDVAAKYPGRLATLTVDEGDEVTAGQRVATISSPETEAQLRAAQAQVLKAKQAFAEAVALIAQRKSDLDFTRTDYDRGKMLIEHGNIPQQVVDQRRNKFEAAEAAYVAANAKRDEADASIKAAEADVERLQAVLVDLVLVSPRSGRVQYRLARAGEVVAAGQRVLTILDLNDVYMTIYLPADVAGKLTLGDEARVIADPIPQYVIPATISFVATDAQFTPKSVETEEERQKLMFRVKLQGDPKVLDKYHRFVKTGVRGLGFVRTDPKIAWPDELVVKLPQ
;
A
#
# COMPACT_ATOMS: atom_id res chain seq x y z
N MET A 1 -29.00 -14.02 -52.02
CA MET A 1 -29.73 -12.97 -52.77
C MET A 1 -29.20 -11.63 -52.30
N PRO A 2 -28.77 -10.79 -53.19
CA PRO A 2 -27.91 -9.64 -52.94
C PRO A 2 -28.74 -8.32 -52.83
N VAL A 3 -28.24 -7.34 -52.10
CA VAL A 3 -28.64 -5.95 -52.33
C VAL A 3 -27.41 -5.05 -52.27
N HIS A 4 -27.31 -4.24 -53.27
CA HIS A 4 -26.23 -3.39 -53.73
C HIS A 4 -25.98 -2.14 -52.86
N PRO A 5 -24.83 -1.50 -53.09
CA PRO A 5 -24.36 -0.32 -52.34
C PRO A 5 -24.79 0.99 -52.97
N LEU A 6 -24.98 2.00 -52.17
CA LEU A 6 -25.17 3.41 -52.63
C LEU A 6 -23.88 4.20 -52.42
N THR A 7 -23.35 4.62 -53.54
CA THR A 7 -22.26 5.56 -53.75
C THR A 7 -22.65 6.97 -53.34
N ALA A 8 -21.83 7.66 -52.54
CA ALA A 8 -21.87 9.10 -52.35
C ALA A 8 -20.59 9.72 -52.85
N ARG A 9 -20.79 10.68 -53.76
CA ARG A 9 -19.82 11.43 -54.52
C ARG A 9 -18.97 12.36 -53.63
N VAL A 10 -17.68 12.32 -53.91
CA VAL A 10 -16.67 13.30 -53.50
C VAL A 10 -16.84 14.58 -54.37
N LEU A 11 -16.95 15.74 -53.74
CA LEU A 11 -16.75 17.05 -54.33
C LEU A 11 -15.48 17.66 -53.75
N GLY A 12 -14.44 17.77 -54.56
CA GLY A 12 -13.23 18.50 -54.23
C GLY A 12 -13.37 20.00 -54.43
N PRO A 13 -12.60 20.85 -53.75
CA PRO A 13 -12.45 22.25 -54.08
C PRO A 13 -11.25 22.47 -54.98
N ALA A 14 -11.56 22.91 -56.19
CA ALA A 14 -10.63 23.64 -57.04
C ALA A 14 -10.74 25.13 -56.71
N VAL A 15 -9.68 25.84 -57.13
CA VAL A 15 -9.57 27.29 -57.26
C VAL A 15 -8.93 28.02 -56.07
N VAL A 16 -7.64 28.32 -56.21
CA VAL A 16 -7.11 29.69 -56.45
C VAL A 16 -5.66 29.58 -56.95
N CYS A 17 -5.48 29.67 -58.23
CA CYS A 17 -4.28 30.20 -58.86
C CYS A 17 -4.77 31.33 -59.78
N ILE A 18 -4.18 32.47 -59.68
CA ILE A 18 -4.02 33.60 -60.65
C ILE A 18 -3.66 34.81 -59.78
N VAL A 19 -2.41 35.20 -59.82
CA VAL A 19 -1.93 36.42 -60.42
C VAL A 19 -0.40 36.49 -60.26
N VAL A 20 0.31 36.20 -61.31
CA VAL A 20 1.67 36.69 -61.52
C VAL A 20 1.80 36.88 -63.02
N SER A 21 1.95 38.10 -63.46
CA SER A 21 2.68 38.44 -64.67
C SER A 21 2.37 39.85 -64.99
N MET A 22 3.27 40.77 -64.78
CA MET A 22 3.64 41.88 -65.70
C MET A 22 4.91 42.52 -65.16
N VAL A 23 6.00 42.14 -65.76
CA VAL A 23 7.24 42.94 -65.74
C VAL A 23 7.50 43.36 -67.15
N ALA A 24 7.34 44.65 -67.43
CA ALA A 24 7.78 45.27 -68.65
C ALA A 24 9.25 45.69 -68.52
N TRP A 25 9.88 45.47 -69.58
CA TRP A 25 11.23 45.66 -70.02
C TRP A 25 11.57 47.15 -70.26
N ALA A 26 12.78 47.58 -69.81
CA ALA A 26 13.54 48.71 -70.43
C ALA A 26 15.03 48.57 -70.02
N PRO A 27 15.91 48.85 -70.99
CA PRO A 27 17.35 48.59 -70.81
C PRO A 27 18.16 49.89 -70.61
N GLY A 28 19.38 49.69 -70.07
CA GLY A 28 20.53 50.60 -70.34
C GLY A 28 21.12 51.30 -69.09
N ILE A 29 22.39 51.15 -69.06
CA ILE A 29 23.49 52.04 -68.64
C ILE A 29 24.38 51.46 -67.50
N SER A 30 25.55 51.08 -68.03
CA SER A 30 26.94 51.01 -67.56
C SER A 30 27.34 51.49 -66.16
N ASP A 31 28.09 50.64 -65.60
CA ASP A 31 29.48 50.68 -65.05
C ASP A 31 29.93 51.75 -64.05
N GLU A 32 30.66 51.26 -63.06
CA GLU A 32 31.68 51.85 -62.15
C GLU A 32 31.24 52.78 -61.04
N GLY A 33 31.54 52.27 -59.81
CA GLY A 33 31.51 53.07 -58.59
C GLY A 33 31.83 52.27 -57.33
N LEU A 34 33.10 52.05 -57.12
CA LEU A 34 33.74 51.44 -55.98
C LEU A 34 33.29 51.99 -54.61
N LEU A 35 33.12 51.03 -53.67
CA LEU A 35 33.62 51.03 -52.30
C LEU A 35 33.04 51.95 -51.19
N ILE A 36 32.75 51.28 -50.10
CA ILE A 36 32.71 51.72 -48.69
C ILE A 36 31.47 52.50 -48.25
N VAL A 37 30.52 51.77 -47.62
CA VAL A 37 29.84 52.28 -46.42
C VAL A 37 29.48 51.08 -45.48
N SER A 38 30.21 51.06 -44.38
CA SER A 38 29.86 50.65 -43.02
C SER A 38 28.61 49.82 -42.79
N ALA A 39 28.84 48.71 -42.13
CA ALA A 39 27.86 47.92 -41.43
C ALA A 39 27.04 48.78 -40.45
N GLN A 40 25.80 49.07 -40.80
CA GLN A 40 24.80 49.49 -39.86
C GLN A 40 23.73 48.41 -39.76
N ALA A 41 23.55 47.98 -38.52
CA ALA A 41 22.61 46.96 -38.10
C ALA A 41 21.23 47.10 -38.75
N GLN A 42 20.87 46.19 -39.64
CA GLN A 42 19.49 45.98 -40.04
C GLN A 42 18.76 45.33 -38.87
N ARG A 43 18.09 46.12 -38.04
CA ARG A 43 16.93 45.65 -37.28
C ARG A 43 15.92 45.13 -38.29
N ALA A 44 15.76 43.81 -38.36
CA ALA A 44 14.74 43.17 -39.14
C ALA A 44 13.37 43.66 -38.60
N GLN A 45 12.79 44.64 -39.27
CA GLN A 45 11.38 44.97 -39.14
C GLN A 45 10.58 43.74 -39.61
N LYS A 46 9.97 43.03 -38.69
CA LYS A 46 9.03 41.93 -39.00
C LYS A 46 7.97 42.53 -39.96
N SER A 47 7.76 41.84 -41.08
CA SER A 47 6.79 42.30 -42.07
C SER A 47 5.38 42.36 -41.44
N PRO A 48 4.50 43.25 -41.93
CA PRO A 48 3.11 43.30 -41.44
C PRO A 48 2.40 41.95 -41.56
N ALA A 49 2.79 41.12 -42.52
CA ALA A 49 2.28 39.77 -42.71
C ALA A 49 2.76 38.79 -41.60
N ASP A 50 3.98 38.95 -41.10
CA ASP A 50 4.49 38.14 -40.00
C ASP A 50 3.88 38.54 -38.63
N GLN A 51 3.56 39.83 -38.47
CA GLN A 51 2.82 40.31 -37.30
C GLN A 51 1.37 39.84 -37.32
N LEU A 52 0.72 39.82 -38.46
CA LEU A 52 -0.63 39.26 -38.61
C LEU A 52 -0.64 37.73 -38.39
N ARG A 53 0.34 37.01 -38.91
CA ARG A 53 0.48 35.57 -38.66
C ARG A 53 0.69 35.26 -37.20
N SER A 54 1.57 36.00 -36.52
CA SER A 54 1.79 35.81 -35.08
C SER A 54 0.55 36.13 -34.24
N GLN A 55 -0.23 37.16 -34.62
CA GLN A 55 -1.51 37.49 -33.96
C GLN A 55 -2.58 36.43 -34.21
N VAL A 56 -2.66 35.88 -35.42
CA VAL A 56 -3.60 34.81 -35.76
C VAL A 56 -3.18 33.51 -35.08
N GLU A 57 -1.90 33.18 -34.99
CA GLU A 57 -1.41 32.02 -34.21
C GLU A 57 -1.66 32.18 -32.72
N THR A 58 -1.48 33.37 -32.15
CA THR A 58 -1.81 33.66 -30.74
C THR A 58 -3.31 33.53 -30.49
N LEU A 59 -4.15 34.02 -31.39
CA LEU A 59 -5.61 33.86 -31.32
C LEU A 59 -6.05 32.40 -31.47
N ILE A 60 -5.46 31.66 -32.38
CA ILE A 60 -5.73 30.22 -32.56
C ILE A 60 -5.25 29.44 -31.36
N ASN A 61 -4.11 29.77 -30.76
CA ASN A 61 -3.60 29.15 -29.56
C ASN A 61 -4.46 29.48 -28.34
N ARG A 62 -4.94 30.74 -28.18
CA ARG A 62 -5.95 31.09 -27.15
C ARG A 62 -7.24 30.31 -27.31
N LEU A 63 -7.75 30.19 -28.53
CA LEU A 63 -8.96 29.41 -28.82
C LEU A 63 -8.77 27.89 -28.61
N ARG A 64 -7.53 27.40 -28.71
CA ARG A 64 -7.17 26.00 -28.45
C ARG A 64 -6.79 25.71 -26.98
N GLY A 65 -6.81 26.70 -26.08
CA GLY A 65 -6.45 26.54 -24.68
C GLY A 65 -5.00 26.08 -24.46
N ARG A 66 -4.06 26.56 -25.31
CA ARG A 66 -2.65 26.15 -25.30
C ARG A 66 -1.67 27.11 -24.62
N ASP A 67 -2.14 28.19 -24.05
CA ASP A 67 -1.26 29.19 -23.41
C ASP A 67 -0.99 28.83 -21.95
N MET A 68 -0.30 27.68 -21.72
CA MET A 68 0.38 27.48 -20.44
C MET A 68 1.79 28.07 -20.51
N PRO A 69 2.28 28.77 -19.44
CA PRO A 69 3.66 29.25 -19.38
C PRO A 69 4.64 28.12 -19.67
N GLU A 70 5.75 28.44 -20.37
CA GLU A 70 6.84 27.48 -20.55
C GLU A 70 7.26 26.89 -19.18
N GLY A 71 7.32 25.55 -19.11
CA GLY A 71 7.70 24.83 -17.90
C GLY A 71 6.55 24.35 -17.02
N ILE A 72 5.28 24.61 -17.42
CA ILE A 72 4.12 23.95 -16.81
C ILE A 72 3.54 22.95 -17.81
N VAL A 73 3.51 21.69 -17.42
CA VAL A 73 3.00 20.60 -18.25
C VAL A 73 1.71 20.06 -17.68
N LYS A 74 0.69 19.93 -18.54
CA LYS A 74 -0.59 19.31 -18.21
C LYS A 74 -0.68 17.90 -18.80
N SER A 75 -1.27 16.99 -18.07
CA SER A 75 -1.58 15.66 -18.55
C SER A 75 -2.93 15.21 -18.02
N ASN A 76 -3.63 14.42 -18.84
CA ASN A 76 -4.84 13.75 -18.41
C ASN A 76 -4.49 12.67 -17.39
N GLY A 77 -5.31 12.55 -16.35
CA GLY A 77 -5.12 11.56 -15.32
C GLY A 77 -6.42 11.02 -14.76
N ARG A 78 -6.27 10.05 -13.90
CA ARG A 78 -7.38 9.43 -13.16
C ARG A 78 -7.09 9.49 -11.66
N ILE A 79 -8.10 9.90 -10.89
CA ILE A 79 -8.04 9.92 -9.45
C ILE A 79 -8.28 8.50 -8.93
N GLU A 80 -7.35 8.01 -8.15
CA GLU A 80 -7.34 6.68 -7.54
C GLU A 80 -7.12 6.82 -6.03
N ALA A 81 -7.53 5.81 -5.26
CA ALA A 81 -7.21 5.69 -3.85
C ALA A 81 -6.58 4.33 -3.59
N THR A 82 -5.77 4.26 -2.56
CA THR A 82 -5.20 2.99 -2.12
C THR A 82 -6.30 2.06 -1.67
N GLN A 83 -6.32 0.86 -2.26
CA GLN A 83 -7.26 -0.21 -1.92
C GLN A 83 -6.61 -1.15 -0.92
N VAL A 84 -7.36 -1.51 0.12
CA VAL A 84 -6.95 -2.48 1.12
C VAL A 84 -8.01 -3.56 1.22
N ASP A 85 -7.59 -4.81 0.98
CA ASP A 85 -8.47 -5.95 1.06
C ASP A 85 -8.50 -6.51 2.48
N VAL A 86 -9.69 -6.77 3.00
CA VAL A 86 -9.92 -7.54 4.21
C VAL A 86 -10.18 -8.98 3.80
N ALA A 87 -9.25 -9.86 4.08
CA ALA A 87 -9.30 -11.28 3.71
C ALA A 87 -9.39 -12.19 4.95
N ALA A 88 -10.03 -13.35 4.79
CA ALA A 88 -10.11 -14.38 5.80
C ALA A 88 -8.75 -15.07 5.97
N LYS A 89 -8.17 -15.06 7.16
CA LYS A 89 -6.93 -15.80 7.46
C LYS A 89 -7.18 -17.31 7.59
N TYR A 90 -8.33 -17.68 8.16
CA TYR A 90 -8.76 -19.06 8.35
C TYR A 90 -10.09 -19.33 7.64
N PRO A 91 -10.32 -20.55 7.18
CA PRO A 91 -11.58 -20.91 6.54
C PRO A 91 -12.70 -21.03 7.57
N GLY A 92 -13.93 -20.78 7.13
CA GLY A 92 -15.11 -20.96 7.95
C GLY A 92 -16.35 -20.31 7.35
N ARG A 93 -17.47 -20.38 8.05
CA ARG A 93 -18.71 -19.72 7.64
C ARG A 93 -18.72 -18.28 8.13
N LEU A 94 -18.97 -17.35 7.23
CA LEU A 94 -19.16 -15.93 7.58
C LEU A 94 -20.47 -15.78 8.39
N ALA A 95 -20.35 -15.68 9.71
CA ALA A 95 -21.51 -15.58 10.60
C ALA A 95 -22.20 -14.23 10.48
N THR A 96 -21.42 -13.15 10.52
CA THR A 96 -21.91 -11.79 10.43
C THR A 96 -21.03 -10.95 9.53
N LEU A 97 -21.66 -10.02 8.82
CA LEU A 97 -21.03 -8.94 8.08
C LEU A 97 -21.78 -7.68 8.45
N THR A 98 -21.13 -6.73 9.11
CA THR A 98 -21.75 -5.59 9.78
C THR A 98 -21.74 -4.31 8.94
N VAL A 99 -21.12 -4.35 7.76
CA VAL A 99 -20.95 -3.18 6.88
C VAL A 99 -21.40 -3.52 5.47
N ASP A 100 -21.93 -2.50 4.78
CA ASP A 100 -22.33 -2.58 3.38
C ASP A 100 -21.47 -1.70 2.47
N GLU A 101 -21.64 -1.84 1.15
CA GLU A 101 -20.95 -1.01 0.17
C GLU A 101 -21.34 0.46 0.35
N GLY A 102 -20.33 1.33 0.43
CA GLY A 102 -20.49 2.75 0.67
C GLY A 102 -20.35 3.17 2.13
N ASP A 103 -20.39 2.24 3.08
CA ASP A 103 -20.21 2.55 4.51
C ASP A 103 -18.81 3.02 4.81
N GLU A 104 -18.70 3.94 5.77
CA GLU A 104 -17.42 4.39 6.31
C GLU A 104 -17.01 3.50 7.49
N VAL A 105 -15.75 3.07 7.49
CA VAL A 105 -15.16 2.24 8.53
C VAL A 105 -13.92 2.90 9.10
N THR A 106 -13.65 2.65 10.39
CA THR A 106 -12.44 3.11 11.08
C THR A 106 -11.44 1.97 11.25
N ALA A 107 -10.15 2.30 11.34
CA ALA A 107 -9.12 1.31 11.62
C ALA A 107 -9.41 0.57 12.93
N GLY A 108 -9.28 -0.77 12.92
CA GLY A 108 -9.61 -1.64 14.05
C GLY A 108 -11.11 -1.95 14.22
N GLN A 109 -11.99 -1.34 13.45
CA GLN A 109 -13.42 -1.64 13.49
C GLN A 109 -13.68 -3.07 13.02
N ARG A 110 -14.45 -3.83 13.80
CA ARG A 110 -14.92 -5.16 13.40
C ARG A 110 -15.92 -5.04 12.26
N VAL A 111 -15.61 -5.68 11.15
CA VAL A 111 -16.42 -5.64 9.92
C VAL A 111 -17.13 -6.95 9.64
N ALA A 112 -16.53 -8.08 10.07
CA ALA A 112 -17.12 -9.39 9.89
C ALA A 112 -16.66 -10.36 10.97
N THR A 113 -17.39 -11.47 11.14
CA THR A 113 -17.03 -12.56 12.03
C THR A 113 -17.22 -13.89 11.32
N ILE A 114 -16.20 -14.74 11.36
CA ILE A 114 -16.25 -16.11 10.87
C ILE A 114 -16.57 -17.02 12.06
N SER A 115 -17.55 -17.88 11.92
CA SER A 115 -17.88 -18.90 12.92
C SER A 115 -17.12 -20.19 12.62
N SER A 116 -16.44 -20.72 13.61
CA SER A 116 -15.77 -22.02 13.56
C SER A 116 -16.04 -22.81 14.86
N PRO A 117 -17.20 -23.48 14.94
CA PRO A 117 -17.54 -24.31 16.11
C PRO A 117 -16.50 -25.40 16.40
N GLU A 118 -15.80 -25.83 15.34
CA GLU A 118 -14.71 -26.80 15.46
C GLU A 118 -13.54 -26.24 16.27
N THR A 119 -13.07 -25.02 15.94
CA THR A 119 -11.99 -24.34 16.70
C THR A 119 -12.39 -24.07 18.15
N GLU A 120 -13.64 -23.70 18.39
CA GLU A 120 -14.16 -23.53 19.75
C GLU A 120 -14.16 -24.84 20.53
N ALA A 121 -14.53 -25.98 19.88
CA ALA A 121 -14.49 -27.30 20.51
C ALA A 121 -13.03 -27.73 20.79
N GLN A 122 -12.10 -27.44 19.88
CA GLN A 122 -10.67 -27.70 20.10
C GLN A 122 -10.13 -26.87 21.27
N LEU A 123 -10.53 -25.61 21.40
CA LEU A 123 -10.14 -24.78 22.55
C LEU A 123 -10.62 -25.37 23.87
N ARG A 124 -11.89 -25.82 23.94
CA ARG A 124 -12.41 -26.50 25.15
C ARG A 124 -11.63 -27.77 25.47
N ALA A 125 -11.24 -28.56 24.47
CA ALA A 125 -10.43 -29.76 24.65
C ALA A 125 -9.02 -29.43 25.17
N ALA A 126 -8.37 -28.39 24.61
CA ALA A 126 -7.05 -27.93 25.09
C ALA A 126 -7.12 -27.40 26.54
N GLN A 127 -8.18 -26.66 26.89
CA GLN A 127 -8.41 -26.22 28.28
C GLN A 127 -8.56 -27.41 29.25
N ALA A 128 -9.26 -28.45 28.84
CA ALA A 128 -9.35 -29.69 29.65
C ALA A 128 -7.99 -30.39 29.80
N GLN A 129 -7.14 -30.32 28.77
CA GLN A 129 -5.77 -30.86 28.85
C GLN A 129 -4.89 -30.07 29.83
N VAL A 130 -5.03 -28.75 29.94
CA VAL A 130 -4.37 -27.93 30.96
C VAL A 130 -4.80 -28.36 32.35
N LEU A 131 -6.11 -28.61 32.58
CA LEU A 131 -6.61 -29.08 33.86
C LEU A 131 -6.01 -30.46 34.24
N LYS A 132 -5.93 -31.38 33.27
CA LYS A 132 -5.29 -32.69 33.46
C LYS A 132 -3.82 -32.57 33.83
N ALA A 133 -3.06 -31.70 33.13
CA ALA A 133 -1.66 -31.45 33.44
C ALA A 133 -1.47 -30.86 34.87
N LYS A 134 -2.35 -29.93 35.28
CA LYS A 134 -2.34 -29.37 36.64
C LYS A 134 -2.62 -30.42 37.71
N GLN A 135 -3.47 -31.42 37.46
CA GLN A 135 -3.68 -32.53 38.38
C GLN A 135 -2.42 -33.41 38.49
N ALA A 136 -1.76 -33.71 37.35
CA ALA A 136 -0.50 -34.47 37.39
C ALA A 136 0.61 -33.71 38.14
N PHE A 137 0.66 -32.39 38.03
CA PHE A 137 1.57 -31.57 38.83
C PHE A 137 1.26 -31.67 40.34
N ALA A 138 -0.02 -31.57 40.71
CA ALA A 138 -0.44 -31.72 42.12
C ALA A 138 -0.07 -33.10 42.70
N GLU A 139 -0.22 -34.18 41.91
CA GLU A 139 0.24 -35.51 42.29
C GLU A 139 1.75 -35.57 42.49
N ALA A 140 2.54 -34.96 41.59
CA ALA A 140 3.99 -34.89 41.72
C ALA A 140 4.43 -34.10 42.97
N VAL A 141 3.73 -33.01 43.30
CA VAL A 141 3.98 -32.24 44.55
C VAL A 141 3.67 -33.08 45.79
N ALA A 142 2.58 -33.85 45.80
CA ALA A 142 2.27 -34.76 46.90
C ALA A 142 3.33 -35.87 47.05
N LEU A 143 3.84 -36.42 45.94
CA LEU A 143 4.93 -37.38 45.93
C LEU A 143 6.23 -36.80 46.54
N ILE A 144 6.57 -35.55 46.23
CA ILE A 144 7.72 -34.86 46.84
C ILE A 144 7.57 -34.79 48.35
N ALA A 145 6.39 -34.43 48.86
CA ALA A 145 6.14 -34.36 50.30
C ALA A 145 6.36 -35.74 50.97
N GLN A 146 5.86 -36.81 50.34
CA GLN A 146 6.08 -38.19 50.82
C GLN A 146 7.57 -38.55 50.82
N ARG A 147 8.31 -38.33 49.72
CA ARG A 147 9.74 -38.66 49.60
C ARG A 147 10.61 -37.81 50.52
N LYS A 148 10.24 -36.56 50.77
CA LYS A 148 10.90 -35.70 51.75
C LYS A 148 10.78 -36.27 53.17
N SER A 149 9.58 -36.70 53.57
CA SER A 149 9.37 -37.34 54.90
C SER A 149 10.22 -38.60 55.07
N ASP A 150 10.32 -39.45 54.04
CA ASP A 150 11.16 -40.67 54.08
C ASP A 150 12.66 -40.32 54.15
N LEU A 151 13.10 -39.30 53.39
CA LEU A 151 14.46 -38.77 53.45
C LEU A 151 14.82 -38.23 54.84
N ASP A 152 13.94 -37.41 55.42
CA ASP A 152 14.15 -36.84 56.78
C ASP A 152 14.23 -37.94 57.83
N PHE A 153 13.39 -38.99 57.73
CA PHE A 153 13.44 -40.14 58.59
C PHE A 153 14.75 -40.93 58.45
N THR A 154 15.12 -41.33 57.27
CA THR A 154 16.34 -42.10 56.98
C THR A 154 17.62 -41.32 57.32
N ARG A 155 17.65 -40.01 57.12
CA ARG A 155 18.73 -39.16 57.59
C ARG A 155 18.90 -39.16 59.06
N THR A 156 17.82 -38.98 59.81
CA THR A 156 17.84 -39.01 61.28
C THR A 156 18.29 -40.36 61.80
N ASP A 157 17.85 -41.48 61.16
CA ASP A 157 18.26 -42.81 61.54
C ASP A 157 19.76 -43.10 61.29
N TYR A 158 20.26 -42.61 60.14
CA TYR A 158 21.70 -42.69 59.81
C TYR A 158 22.56 -41.85 60.75
N ASP A 159 22.15 -40.61 61.08
CA ASP A 159 22.88 -39.76 62.05
C ASP A 159 22.90 -40.33 63.41
N ARG A 160 21.78 -40.95 63.90
CA ARG A 160 21.75 -41.72 65.13
C ARG A 160 22.69 -42.94 65.08
N GLY A 161 22.77 -43.63 63.94
CA GLY A 161 23.69 -44.72 63.69
C GLY A 161 25.15 -44.32 63.87
N LYS A 162 25.56 -43.18 63.35
CA LYS A 162 26.92 -42.61 63.52
C LYS A 162 27.28 -42.38 64.99
N MET A 163 26.35 -41.81 65.79
CA MET A 163 26.58 -41.59 67.19
C MET A 163 26.72 -42.91 67.99
N LEU A 164 25.91 -43.91 67.62
CA LEU A 164 25.93 -45.23 68.36
C LEU A 164 27.19 -46.03 68.06
N ILE A 165 27.77 -45.97 66.89
CA ILE A 165 29.03 -46.65 66.52
C ILE A 165 30.24 -46.00 67.22
N GLU A 166 30.25 -44.67 67.35
CA GLU A 166 31.29 -43.95 68.11
C GLU A 166 31.40 -44.46 69.60
N HIS A 167 30.26 -44.90 70.15
CA HIS A 167 30.17 -45.46 71.45
C HIS A 167 30.28 -47.00 71.47
N GLY A 168 30.60 -47.65 70.34
CA GLY A 168 30.75 -49.11 70.26
C GLY A 168 29.45 -49.92 70.37
N ASN A 169 28.26 -49.31 70.30
CA ASN A 169 26.98 -49.92 70.56
C ASN A 169 26.36 -50.70 69.41
N ILE A 170 26.88 -50.54 68.17
CA ILE A 170 26.39 -51.23 66.99
C ILE A 170 27.55 -51.60 66.01
N PRO A 171 27.40 -52.68 65.22
CA PRO A 171 28.39 -53.08 64.21
C PRO A 171 28.42 -52.08 63.00
N GLN A 172 29.59 -51.97 62.37
CA GLN A 172 29.78 -51.16 61.17
C GLN A 172 28.77 -51.49 60.05
N GLN A 173 28.47 -52.76 59.84
CA GLN A 173 27.51 -53.28 58.90
C GLN A 173 26.11 -52.57 58.99
N VAL A 174 25.67 -52.30 60.24
CA VAL A 174 24.36 -51.61 60.46
C VAL A 174 24.41 -50.16 60.05
N VAL A 175 25.53 -49.49 60.31
CA VAL A 175 25.73 -48.10 59.85
C VAL A 175 25.74 -48.04 58.33
N ASP A 176 26.46 -48.96 57.67
CA ASP A 176 26.50 -48.99 56.16
C ASP A 176 25.11 -49.29 55.58
N GLN A 177 24.29 -50.12 56.20
CA GLN A 177 22.91 -50.36 55.81
C GLN A 177 22.06 -49.10 55.95
N ARG A 178 22.18 -48.32 57.00
CA ARG A 178 21.46 -47.05 57.21
C ARG A 178 21.90 -46.00 56.24
N ARG A 179 23.19 -45.93 55.96
CA ARG A 179 23.76 -45.05 54.94
C ARG A 179 23.16 -45.36 53.58
N ASN A 180 23.15 -46.61 53.12
CA ASN A 180 22.59 -47.01 51.84
C ASN A 180 21.08 -46.67 51.74
N LYS A 181 20.32 -46.81 52.87
CA LYS A 181 18.92 -46.39 52.90
C LYS A 181 18.77 -44.89 52.78
N PHE A 182 19.60 -44.07 53.40
CA PHE A 182 19.61 -42.64 53.30
C PHE A 182 19.93 -42.20 51.88
N GLU A 183 21.01 -42.71 51.27
CA GLU A 183 21.40 -42.41 49.89
C GLU A 183 20.29 -42.81 48.90
N ALA A 184 19.61 -43.91 49.07
CA ALA A 184 18.49 -44.35 48.29
C ALA A 184 17.27 -43.38 48.40
N ALA A 185 16.97 -42.92 49.63
CA ALA A 185 15.90 -41.96 49.87
C ALA A 185 16.21 -40.57 49.28
N GLU A 186 17.48 -40.13 49.35
CA GLU A 186 17.94 -38.92 48.74
C GLU A 186 17.77 -38.96 47.20
N ALA A 187 18.22 -40.03 46.56
CA ALA A 187 18.02 -40.24 45.13
C ALA A 187 16.53 -40.26 44.73
N ALA A 188 15.67 -40.90 45.57
CA ALA A 188 14.22 -40.93 45.35
C ALA A 188 13.58 -39.54 45.50
N TYR A 189 14.05 -38.71 46.43
CA TYR A 189 13.60 -37.30 46.53
C TYR A 189 14.01 -36.45 45.33
N VAL A 190 15.24 -36.59 44.86
CA VAL A 190 15.71 -35.90 43.63
C VAL A 190 14.89 -36.32 42.43
N ALA A 191 14.60 -37.62 42.28
CA ALA A 191 13.77 -38.13 41.18
C ALA A 191 12.32 -37.57 41.24
N ALA A 192 11.75 -37.40 42.46
CA ALA A 192 10.43 -36.80 42.62
C ALA A 192 10.40 -35.32 42.24
N ASN A 193 11.48 -34.57 42.52
CA ASN A 193 11.60 -33.18 42.06
C ASN A 193 11.68 -33.10 40.52
N ALA A 194 12.47 -33.96 39.89
CA ALA A 194 12.52 -34.04 38.43
C ALA A 194 11.14 -34.34 37.80
N LYS A 195 10.36 -35.21 38.46
CA LYS A 195 8.99 -35.53 38.05
C LYS A 195 8.04 -34.34 38.15
N ARG A 196 8.18 -33.51 39.23
CA ARG A 196 7.43 -32.25 39.33
C ARG A 196 7.82 -31.28 38.19
N ASP A 197 9.12 -31.16 37.86
CA ASP A 197 9.59 -30.28 36.80
C ASP A 197 9.08 -30.73 35.41
N GLU A 198 9.03 -32.05 35.18
CA GLU A 198 8.39 -32.63 33.98
C GLU A 198 6.90 -32.26 33.91
N ALA A 199 6.17 -32.36 35.01
CA ALA A 199 4.77 -32.02 35.09
C ALA A 199 4.53 -30.50 34.88
N ASP A 200 5.39 -29.64 35.42
CA ASP A 200 5.36 -28.20 35.20
C ASP A 200 5.58 -27.85 33.69
N ALA A 201 6.55 -28.50 33.06
CA ALA A 201 6.78 -28.35 31.63
C ALA A 201 5.56 -28.81 30.80
N SER A 202 4.86 -29.86 31.24
CA SER A 202 3.63 -30.34 30.59
C SER A 202 2.47 -29.33 30.72
N ILE A 203 2.35 -28.62 31.84
CA ILE A 203 1.37 -27.51 31.97
C ILE A 203 1.67 -26.42 30.95
N LYS A 204 2.92 -25.96 30.89
CA LYS A 204 3.33 -24.89 29.93
C LYS A 204 3.07 -25.28 28.50
N ALA A 205 3.33 -26.50 28.11
CA ALA A 205 3.03 -27.00 26.79
C ALA A 205 1.53 -26.99 26.49
N ALA A 206 0.70 -27.42 27.44
CA ALA A 206 -0.77 -27.39 27.27
C ALA A 206 -1.32 -25.95 27.24
N GLU A 207 -0.78 -25.04 28.04
CA GLU A 207 -1.15 -23.62 28.03
C GLU A 207 -0.79 -22.93 26.71
N ALA A 208 0.38 -23.23 26.13
CA ALA A 208 0.75 -22.74 24.83
C ALA A 208 -0.21 -23.20 23.72
N ASP A 209 -0.76 -24.41 23.82
CA ASP A 209 -1.78 -24.90 22.86
C ASP A 209 -3.10 -24.15 22.99
N VAL A 210 -3.51 -23.80 24.22
CA VAL A 210 -4.67 -22.92 24.48
C VAL A 210 -4.45 -21.53 23.87
N GLU A 211 -3.27 -20.92 24.07
CA GLU A 211 -2.94 -19.61 23.51
C GLU A 211 -2.97 -19.63 21.98
N ARG A 212 -2.44 -20.66 21.37
CA ARG A 212 -2.49 -20.84 19.92
C ARG A 212 -3.92 -20.86 19.39
N LEU A 213 -4.82 -21.60 20.03
CA LEU A 213 -6.23 -21.68 19.63
C LEU A 213 -6.99 -20.38 19.89
N GLN A 214 -6.67 -19.67 20.97
CA GLN A 214 -7.22 -18.35 21.24
C GLN A 214 -6.80 -17.34 20.16
N ALA A 215 -5.54 -17.35 19.72
CA ALA A 215 -5.06 -16.51 18.63
C ALA A 215 -5.82 -16.80 17.32
N VAL A 216 -6.10 -18.07 17.02
CA VAL A 216 -6.94 -18.43 15.86
C VAL A 216 -8.35 -17.83 15.99
N LEU A 217 -8.98 -17.91 17.16
CA LEU A 217 -10.32 -17.34 17.38
C LEU A 217 -10.33 -15.82 17.25
N VAL A 218 -9.28 -15.11 17.67
CA VAL A 218 -9.14 -13.67 17.47
C VAL A 218 -9.06 -13.34 15.97
N ASP A 219 -8.31 -14.12 15.21
CA ASP A 219 -8.15 -13.95 13.77
C ASP A 219 -9.43 -14.28 12.96
N LEU A 220 -10.41 -14.96 13.54
CA LEU A 220 -11.73 -15.17 12.95
C LEU A 220 -12.62 -13.92 13.01
N VAL A 221 -12.23 -12.91 13.78
CA VAL A 221 -12.87 -11.60 13.79
C VAL A 221 -12.14 -10.70 12.79
N LEU A 222 -12.76 -10.44 11.65
CA LEU A 222 -12.18 -9.57 10.63
C LEU A 222 -12.36 -8.11 11.03
N VAL A 223 -11.26 -7.39 11.07
CA VAL A 223 -11.22 -5.96 11.39
C VAL A 223 -10.71 -5.17 10.19
N SER A 224 -11.15 -3.91 10.07
CA SER A 224 -10.59 -3.00 9.07
C SER A 224 -9.16 -2.62 9.44
N PRO A 225 -8.17 -2.82 8.56
CA PRO A 225 -6.79 -2.42 8.85
C PRO A 225 -6.57 -0.90 8.75
N ARG A 226 -7.47 -0.18 8.06
CA ARG A 226 -7.42 1.27 7.86
C ARG A 226 -8.78 1.89 7.92
N SER A 227 -8.83 3.20 8.21
CA SER A 227 -10.03 3.99 8.04
C SER A 227 -10.27 4.28 6.56
N GLY A 228 -11.54 4.22 6.12
CA GLY A 228 -11.89 4.43 4.73
C GLY A 228 -13.34 4.08 4.43
N ARG A 229 -13.64 3.88 3.14
CA ARG A 229 -14.97 3.53 2.67
C ARG A 229 -14.97 2.14 2.04
N VAL A 230 -15.97 1.33 2.38
CA VAL A 230 -16.18 0.02 1.74
C VAL A 230 -16.50 0.21 0.27
N GLN A 231 -15.63 -0.31 -0.60
CA GLN A 231 -15.78 -0.25 -2.05
C GLN A 231 -16.58 -1.42 -2.59
N TYR A 232 -16.19 -2.63 -2.18
CA TYR A 232 -16.81 -3.87 -2.62
C TYR A 232 -17.03 -4.81 -1.45
N ARG A 233 -18.19 -5.47 -1.48
CA ARG A 233 -18.54 -6.59 -0.62
C ARG A 233 -18.46 -7.88 -1.44
N LEU A 234 -17.37 -8.64 -1.27
CA LEU A 234 -17.05 -9.82 -2.08
C LEU A 234 -17.64 -11.12 -1.52
N ALA A 235 -18.13 -11.09 -0.26
CA ALA A 235 -18.77 -12.23 0.38
C ALA A 235 -20.01 -11.78 1.17
N ARG A 236 -20.92 -12.70 1.48
CA ARG A 236 -22.16 -12.46 2.21
C ARG A 236 -22.23 -13.26 3.49
N ALA A 237 -22.98 -12.76 4.48
CA ALA A 237 -23.26 -13.53 5.68
C ALA A 237 -23.94 -14.87 5.32
N GLY A 238 -23.47 -15.96 5.94
CA GLY A 238 -23.88 -17.33 5.65
C GLY A 238 -23.00 -18.08 4.65
N GLU A 239 -22.19 -17.38 3.84
CA GLU A 239 -21.25 -18.02 2.90
C GLU A 239 -20.05 -18.64 3.62
N VAL A 240 -19.50 -19.68 3.02
CA VAL A 240 -18.24 -20.30 3.48
C VAL A 240 -17.09 -19.65 2.72
N VAL A 241 -16.13 -19.12 3.46
CA VAL A 241 -14.94 -18.49 2.93
C VAL A 241 -13.72 -19.38 3.12
N ALA A 242 -12.84 -19.39 2.13
CA ALA A 242 -11.56 -20.10 2.19
C ALA A 242 -10.47 -19.19 2.84
N ALA A 243 -9.37 -19.81 3.28
CA ALA A 243 -8.20 -19.03 3.72
C ALA A 243 -7.64 -18.20 2.55
N GLY A 244 -7.34 -16.92 2.80
CA GLY A 244 -6.90 -15.96 1.78
C GLY A 244 -8.04 -15.35 0.94
N GLN A 245 -9.27 -15.80 1.09
CA GLN A 245 -10.41 -15.23 0.34
C GLN A 245 -10.72 -13.82 0.84
N ARG A 246 -10.80 -12.87 -0.09
CA ARG A 246 -11.20 -11.50 0.19
C ARG A 246 -12.68 -11.42 0.52
N VAL A 247 -13.00 -10.72 1.59
CA VAL A 247 -14.39 -10.50 2.07
C VAL A 247 -14.87 -9.10 1.71
N LEU A 248 -14.01 -8.11 1.92
CA LEU A 248 -14.27 -6.69 1.64
C LEU A 248 -13.05 -6.05 0.99
N THR A 249 -13.30 -5.03 0.17
CA THR A 249 -12.28 -4.09 -0.29
C THR A 249 -12.62 -2.70 0.25
N ILE A 250 -11.66 -2.07 0.91
CA ILE A 250 -11.79 -0.74 1.52
C ILE A 250 -10.91 0.24 0.76
N LEU A 251 -11.44 1.42 0.46
CA LEU A 251 -10.68 2.55 -0.08
C LEU A 251 -10.18 3.43 1.07
N ASP A 252 -8.86 3.63 1.13
CA ASP A 252 -8.26 4.62 2.02
C ASP A 252 -8.44 6.01 1.42
N LEU A 253 -9.41 6.77 1.92
CA LEU A 253 -9.74 8.11 1.42
C LEU A 253 -8.72 9.18 1.86
N ASN A 254 -7.80 8.85 2.75
CA ASN A 254 -6.68 9.71 3.14
C ASN A 254 -5.46 9.52 2.23
N ASP A 255 -5.45 8.45 1.44
CA ASP A 255 -4.39 8.11 0.49
C ASP A 255 -4.93 8.12 -0.94
N VAL A 256 -5.27 9.33 -1.42
CA VAL A 256 -5.83 9.56 -2.75
C VAL A 256 -4.79 10.24 -3.62
N TYR A 257 -4.59 9.71 -4.81
CA TYR A 257 -3.62 10.23 -5.76
C TYR A 257 -4.20 10.26 -7.17
N MET A 258 -3.64 11.10 -8.02
CA MET A 258 -3.91 11.08 -9.46
C MET A 258 -2.73 10.44 -10.18
N THR A 259 -3.01 9.46 -11.01
CA THR A 259 -2.03 8.88 -11.93
C THR A 259 -2.07 9.64 -13.25
N ILE A 260 -0.93 10.21 -13.65
CA ILE A 260 -0.72 10.89 -14.94
C ILE A 260 0.43 10.23 -15.70
N TYR A 261 0.49 10.51 -16.99
CA TYR A 261 1.56 10.01 -17.85
C TYR A 261 2.23 11.20 -18.55
N LEU A 262 3.56 11.29 -18.41
CA LEU A 262 4.36 12.40 -18.91
C LEU A 262 5.48 11.89 -19.81
N PRO A 263 5.86 12.64 -20.85
CA PRO A 263 7.01 12.30 -21.70
C PRO A 263 8.32 12.29 -20.91
N ALA A 264 9.32 11.59 -21.45
CA ALA A 264 10.62 11.37 -20.80
C ALA A 264 11.36 12.67 -20.45
N ASP A 265 11.32 13.67 -21.33
CA ASP A 265 11.97 14.98 -21.18
C ASP A 265 11.39 15.81 -20.02
N VAL A 266 10.11 15.61 -19.72
CA VAL A 266 9.41 16.21 -18.57
C VAL A 266 9.66 15.40 -17.32
N ALA A 267 9.38 14.07 -17.36
CA ALA A 267 9.49 13.20 -16.21
C ALA A 267 10.91 13.20 -15.59
N GLY A 268 11.94 13.30 -16.42
CA GLY A 268 13.34 13.36 -15.97
C GLY A 268 13.74 14.64 -15.22
N LYS A 269 12.90 15.70 -15.26
CA LYS A 269 13.14 16.95 -14.54
C LYS A 269 12.37 17.04 -13.22
N LEU A 270 11.46 16.08 -12.97
CA LEU A 270 10.61 16.09 -11.79
C LEU A 270 11.31 15.46 -10.60
N THR A 271 11.13 16.05 -9.44
CA THR A 271 11.65 15.54 -8.16
C THR A 271 10.50 15.12 -7.24
N LEU A 272 10.73 14.09 -6.44
CA LEU A 272 9.76 13.68 -5.41
C LEU A 272 9.57 14.83 -4.41
N GLY A 273 8.30 15.13 -4.11
CA GLY A 273 7.93 16.23 -3.24
C GLY A 273 7.64 17.54 -3.98
N ASP A 274 7.91 17.64 -5.29
CA ASP A 274 7.57 18.82 -6.06
C ASP A 274 6.05 19.07 -6.04
N GLU A 275 5.69 20.36 -6.05
CA GLU A 275 4.30 20.77 -6.08
C GLU A 275 3.63 20.45 -7.41
N ALA A 276 2.41 19.98 -7.32
CA ALA A 276 1.51 19.75 -8.44
C ALA A 276 0.13 20.34 -8.17
N ARG A 277 -0.67 20.43 -9.20
CA ARG A 277 -2.08 20.86 -9.11
C ARG A 277 -2.96 19.85 -9.83
N VAL A 278 -4.13 19.61 -9.29
CA VAL A 278 -5.12 18.70 -9.85
C VAL A 278 -6.43 19.44 -10.03
N ILE A 279 -7.02 19.33 -11.21
CA ILE A 279 -8.37 19.79 -11.53
C ILE A 279 -9.18 18.56 -11.94
N ALA A 280 -10.19 18.23 -11.16
CA ALA A 280 -11.08 17.12 -11.47
C ALA A 280 -12.22 17.57 -12.40
N ASP A 281 -12.52 16.80 -13.43
CA ASP A 281 -13.53 17.15 -14.45
C ASP A 281 -14.92 17.53 -13.89
N PRO A 282 -15.44 16.86 -12.83
CA PRO A 282 -16.74 17.23 -12.26
C PRO A 282 -16.76 18.56 -11.50
N ILE A 283 -15.59 19.07 -11.10
CA ILE A 283 -15.45 20.28 -10.28
C ILE A 283 -14.36 21.20 -10.83
N PRO A 284 -14.46 21.64 -12.11
CA PRO A 284 -13.39 22.37 -12.80
C PRO A 284 -13.07 23.75 -12.18
N GLN A 285 -13.96 24.28 -11.33
CA GLN A 285 -13.76 25.55 -10.63
C GLN A 285 -12.79 25.46 -9.45
N TYR A 286 -12.40 24.25 -9.03
CA TYR A 286 -11.50 24.05 -7.91
C TYR A 286 -10.15 23.52 -8.36
N VAL A 287 -9.08 24.04 -7.74
CA VAL A 287 -7.70 23.63 -7.96
C VAL A 287 -7.19 22.99 -6.68
N ILE A 288 -6.98 21.69 -6.73
CA ILE A 288 -6.58 20.88 -5.59
C ILE A 288 -5.05 20.83 -5.53
N PRO A 289 -4.43 21.18 -4.38
CA PRO A 289 -2.99 21.02 -4.20
C PRO A 289 -2.62 19.55 -4.14
N ALA A 290 -1.53 19.21 -4.78
CA ALA A 290 -0.95 17.86 -4.76
C ALA A 290 0.58 17.95 -4.77
N THR A 291 1.24 16.85 -4.44
CA THR A 291 2.69 16.70 -4.49
C THR A 291 3.06 15.46 -5.29
N ILE A 292 4.21 15.49 -5.93
CA ILE A 292 4.72 14.32 -6.66
C ILE A 292 5.21 13.29 -5.64
N SER A 293 4.50 12.16 -5.53
CA SER A 293 4.85 11.07 -4.63
C SER A 293 5.61 9.94 -5.30
N PHE A 294 5.52 9.83 -6.62
CA PHE A 294 6.15 8.77 -7.38
C PHE A 294 6.40 9.17 -8.83
N VAL A 295 7.58 8.87 -9.33
CA VAL A 295 7.94 8.94 -10.74
C VAL A 295 8.48 7.56 -11.14
N ALA A 296 7.88 6.93 -12.15
CA ALA A 296 8.33 5.60 -12.59
C ALA A 296 9.73 5.68 -13.18
N THR A 297 10.57 4.70 -12.85
CA THR A 297 11.92 4.54 -13.44
C THR A 297 11.88 3.91 -14.82
N ASP A 298 10.80 3.18 -15.11
CA ASP A 298 10.59 2.50 -16.38
C ASP A 298 9.45 3.15 -17.17
N ALA A 299 9.67 3.35 -18.47
CA ALA A 299 8.64 3.84 -19.38
C ALA A 299 7.56 2.78 -19.59
N GLN A 300 6.30 3.17 -19.59
CA GLN A 300 5.22 2.27 -20.02
C GLN A 300 5.12 2.28 -21.55
N PHE A 301 5.29 1.11 -22.12
CA PHE A 301 5.22 0.88 -23.55
C PHE A 301 3.81 0.56 -24.04
N THR A 302 3.45 1.13 -25.19
CA THR A 302 2.64 0.40 -26.16
C THR A 302 3.59 -0.47 -27.00
N PRO A 303 3.26 -1.74 -27.27
CA PRO A 303 4.20 -2.73 -27.81
C PRO A 303 4.49 -2.50 -29.29
N LYS A 304 5.47 -1.65 -29.60
CA LYS A 304 6.17 -1.58 -30.89
C LYS A 304 7.64 -1.30 -30.60
N SER A 305 8.54 -2.00 -31.31
CA SER A 305 9.99 -1.82 -31.15
C SER A 305 10.41 -0.37 -31.25
N VAL A 306 11.20 0.10 -30.29
CA VAL A 306 11.67 1.50 -30.22
C VAL A 306 12.98 1.60 -30.97
N GLU A 307 12.92 1.97 -32.23
CA GLU A 307 14.13 2.10 -33.06
C GLU A 307 14.38 3.54 -33.51
N THR A 308 13.37 4.42 -33.48
CA THR A 308 13.51 5.79 -33.97
C THR A 308 13.46 6.83 -32.85
N GLU A 309 14.05 8.00 -33.10
CA GLU A 309 14.06 9.15 -32.17
C GLU A 309 12.65 9.66 -31.88
N GLU A 310 11.74 9.61 -32.87
CA GLU A 310 10.34 9.94 -32.72
C GLU A 310 9.57 8.95 -31.84
N GLU A 311 9.96 7.69 -31.81
CA GLU A 311 9.34 6.67 -30.93
C GLU A 311 9.82 6.80 -29.49
N ARG A 312 11.08 7.23 -29.27
CA ARG A 312 11.58 7.54 -27.93
C ARG A 312 10.86 8.73 -27.28
N GLN A 313 10.46 9.72 -28.07
CA GLN A 313 9.66 10.86 -27.58
C GLN A 313 8.24 10.47 -27.17
N LYS A 314 7.74 9.33 -27.64
CA LYS A 314 6.42 8.79 -27.25
C LYS A 314 6.47 7.95 -25.96
N LEU A 315 7.65 7.77 -25.37
CA LEU A 315 7.80 7.08 -24.09
C LEU A 315 7.14 7.90 -22.97
N MET A 316 6.13 7.31 -22.34
CA MET A 316 5.41 7.95 -21.24
C MET A 316 5.80 7.30 -19.89
N PHE A 317 6.14 8.14 -18.95
CA PHE A 317 6.43 7.76 -17.58
C PHE A 317 5.23 8.01 -16.69
N ARG A 318 4.90 7.02 -15.87
CA ARG A 318 3.82 7.15 -14.89
C ARG A 318 4.30 8.00 -13.71
N VAL A 319 3.53 9.03 -13.40
CA VAL A 319 3.75 9.92 -12.28
C VAL A 319 2.50 9.90 -11.39
N LYS A 320 2.68 9.80 -10.06
CA LYS A 320 1.60 9.91 -9.10
C LYS A 320 1.64 11.27 -8.41
N LEU A 321 0.53 11.95 -8.45
CA LEU A 321 0.28 13.21 -7.76
C LEU A 321 -0.57 12.91 -6.51
N GLN A 322 0.04 12.97 -5.34
CA GLN A 322 -0.60 12.72 -4.06
C GLN A 322 -1.37 13.94 -3.59
N GLY A 323 -2.65 13.77 -3.27
CA GLY A 323 -3.45 14.81 -2.65
C GLY A 323 -2.98 15.14 -1.23
N ASP A 324 -3.10 16.40 -0.81
CA ASP A 324 -2.78 16.79 0.57
C ASP A 324 -3.72 16.09 1.55
N PRO A 325 -3.22 15.28 2.50
CA PRO A 325 -4.03 14.56 3.46
C PRO A 325 -4.98 15.47 4.28
N LYS A 326 -4.56 16.70 4.60
CA LYS A 326 -5.39 17.66 5.34
C LYS A 326 -6.61 18.12 4.54
N VAL A 327 -6.43 18.25 3.23
CA VAL A 327 -7.53 18.59 2.31
C VAL A 327 -8.45 17.39 2.15
N LEU A 328 -7.90 16.20 1.98
CA LEU A 328 -8.65 14.96 1.83
C LEU A 328 -9.51 14.66 3.06
N ASP A 329 -8.99 14.82 4.26
CA ASP A 329 -9.73 14.63 5.52
C ASP A 329 -10.95 15.55 5.62
N LYS A 330 -10.78 16.84 5.26
CA LYS A 330 -11.89 17.82 5.27
C LYS A 330 -12.99 17.48 4.26
N TYR A 331 -12.63 16.91 3.11
CA TYR A 331 -13.57 16.70 1.99
C TYR A 331 -13.81 15.21 1.66
N HIS A 332 -13.48 14.28 2.57
CA HIS A 332 -13.54 12.83 2.35
C HIS A 332 -14.89 12.34 1.81
N ARG A 333 -16.00 12.99 2.20
CA ARG A 333 -17.36 12.64 1.73
C ARG A 333 -17.56 12.88 0.23
N PHE A 334 -16.84 13.83 -0.34
CA PHE A 334 -16.97 14.21 -1.75
C PHE A 334 -15.95 13.50 -2.64
N VAL A 335 -14.92 12.90 -2.05
CA VAL A 335 -13.88 12.17 -2.78
C VAL A 335 -14.50 10.95 -3.44
N LYS A 336 -14.33 10.87 -4.78
CA LYS A 336 -14.73 9.73 -5.60
C LYS A 336 -13.52 9.27 -6.39
N THR A 337 -13.29 7.96 -6.38
CA THR A 337 -12.25 7.32 -7.20
C THR A 337 -12.76 7.05 -8.61
N GLY A 338 -11.83 6.91 -9.56
CA GLY A 338 -12.19 6.69 -10.95
C GLY A 338 -12.51 7.96 -11.75
N VAL A 339 -12.58 9.12 -11.09
CA VAL A 339 -12.82 10.42 -11.71
C VAL A 339 -11.61 10.81 -12.58
N ARG A 340 -11.89 11.34 -13.77
CA ARG A 340 -10.88 11.90 -14.66
C ARG A 340 -10.61 13.36 -14.30
N GLY A 341 -9.45 13.86 -14.74
CA GLY A 341 -9.09 15.25 -14.55
C GLY A 341 -7.75 15.57 -15.19
N LEU A 342 -7.29 16.78 -14.96
CA LEU A 342 -6.03 17.30 -15.43
C LEU A 342 -5.05 17.40 -14.25
N GLY A 343 -3.88 16.80 -14.40
CA GLY A 343 -2.74 17.01 -13.51
C GLY A 343 -1.77 18.00 -14.12
N PHE A 344 -1.30 18.95 -13.33
CA PHE A 344 -0.34 19.98 -13.71
C PHE A 344 0.91 19.84 -12.88
N VAL A 345 2.07 19.80 -13.54
CA VAL A 345 3.39 19.73 -12.90
C VAL A 345 4.29 20.85 -13.42
N ARG A 346 5.24 21.29 -12.60
CA ARG A 346 6.27 22.26 -13.00
C ARG A 346 7.58 21.52 -13.27
N THR A 347 8.23 21.86 -14.39
CA THR A 347 9.57 21.33 -14.71
C THR A 347 10.70 22.06 -13.98
N ASP A 348 10.42 23.24 -13.41
CA ASP A 348 11.31 24.01 -12.55
C ASP A 348 10.50 24.59 -11.38
N PRO A 349 10.88 24.30 -10.12
CA PRO A 349 10.21 24.84 -8.93
C PRO A 349 10.14 26.35 -8.85
N LYS A 350 11.02 27.07 -9.56
CA LYS A 350 11.06 28.54 -9.58
C LYS A 350 9.95 29.18 -10.43
N ILE A 351 9.30 28.41 -11.28
CA ILE A 351 8.20 28.92 -12.12
C ILE A 351 6.99 29.16 -11.24
N ALA A 352 6.45 30.37 -11.26
CA ALA A 352 5.23 30.70 -10.53
C ALA A 352 4.02 30.03 -11.16
N TRP A 353 3.07 29.60 -10.34
CA TRP A 353 1.79 29.12 -10.83
C TRP A 353 0.98 30.27 -11.44
N PRO A 354 0.39 30.12 -12.62
CA PRO A 354 -0.51 31.12 -13.19
C PRO A 354 -1.78 31.26 -12.33
N ASP A 355 -2.45 32.40 -12.43
CA ASP A 355 -3.64 32.72 -11.62
C ASP A 355 -4.75 31.66 -11.72
N GLU A 356 -4.86 30.99 -12.88
CA GLU A 356 -5.81 29.90 -13.13
C GLU A 356 -5.52 28.62 -12.30
N LEU A 357 -4.27 28.44 -11.87
CA LEU A 357 -3.80 27.28 -11.11
C LEU A 357 -3.48 27.61 -9.64
N VAL A 358 -3.87 28.77 -9.17
CA VAL A 358 -3.83 29.10 -7.74
C VAL A 358 -4.79 28.18 -7.00
N VAL A 359 -4.35 27.64 -5.84
CA VAL A 359 -5.16 26.72 -5.03
C VAL A 359 -6.50 27.34 -4.68
N LYS A 360 -7.56 26.67 -5.07
CA LYS A 360 -8.94 27.08 -4.80
C LYS A 360 -9.73 25.85 -4.35
N LEU A 361 -10.10 25.85 -3.07
CA LEU A 361 -10.87 24.76 -2.45
C LEU A 361 -12.32 25.19 -2.22
N PRO A 362 -13.26 24.23 -2.14
CA PRO A 362 -14.62 24.49 -1.68
C PRO A 362 -14.60 25.15 -0.30
N GLN A 363 -15.56 26.03 -0.03
CA GLN A 363 -15.73 26.66 1.30
C GLN A 363 -16.50 25.73 2.23
#